data_ac2c2a0cea554187134fdd99c11755ef
#
_entry.id   ac2c2a0cea554187134fdd99c11755ef
#
_cell.length_a   1.000
_cell.length_b   1.000
_cell.length_c   1.000
_cell.angle_alpha   90.00
_cell.angle_beta   90.00
_cell.angle_gamma   90.00
#
_symmetry.space_group_name_H-M   'P 1'
#
loop_
_entity.id
_entity.type
_entity.pdbx_description
1 polymer ?
#
loop_
_entity_poly.entity_id
_entity_poly.type
_entity_poly.pdbx_seq_one_letter_code
_entity_poly.pdbx_strand_id
1 'polypeptide(L)'
;SVSRGLGDVYKRQGETISLIGHSGCGKSTLLNLIAGITTPTEGGLLCDNREIAGPGPERAVVFQNHSLLPWLSCFDNVALAVDQVFRRTMSKSERREWIEHNLARVQMGHALHKRPGEISGGMKQRVGIARALAMKPKVLLLDEPFGALDALTRAHLQDTVMHIQQELNTT
;
A
#
# COMPACT_ATOMS: atom_id res chain seq x y z
N SER A 1 -22.05 16.06 13.85
CA SER A 1 -22.00 17.40 13.27
C SER A 1 -21.45 17.30 11.85
N VAL A 2 -22.30 17.61 10.94
CA VAL A 2 -22.12 17.57 9.50
C VAL A 2 -20.95 18.48 9.11
N SER A 3 -19.92 17.93 8.49
CA SER A 3 -18.98 18.72 7.74
C SER A 3 -19.66 19.24 6.48
N ARG A 4 -20.09 20.51 6.53
CA ARG A 4 -20.59 21.21 5.36
C ARG A 4 -19.46 21.34 4.35
N GLY A 5 -19.66 20.74 3.15
CA GLY A 5 -19.07 21.21 1.92
C GLY A 5 -17.55 21.11 1.83
N LEU A 6 -17.00 19.89 1.73
CA LEU A 6 -15.89 19.69 0.83
C LEU A 6 -16.50 19.69 -0.58
N GLY A 7 -16.42 20.83 -1.27
CA GLY A 7 -16.69 20.88 -2.70
C GLY A 7 -15.81 19.84 -3.42
N ASP A 8 -16.04 19.63 -4.70
CA ASP A 8 -15.32 18.66 -5.51
C ASP A 8 -13.80 18.79 -5.29
N VAL A 9 -13.20 17.83 -4.57
CA VAL A 9 -11.77 17.79 -4.33
C VAL A 9 -11.13 16.88 -5.38
N TYR A 10 -10.52 17.48 -6.37
CA TYR A 10 -9.78 16.76 -7.39
C TYR A 10 -8.33 16.53 -6.95
N LYS A 11 -7.83 15.31 -7.16
CA LYS A 11 -6.42 14.94 -6.97
C LYS A 11 -5.84 14.49 -8.30
N ARG A 12 -4.66 15.01 -8.62
CA ARG A 12 -3.95 14.64 -9.84
C ARG A 12 -3.14 13.38 -9.60
N GLN A 13 -2.94 12.61 -10.64
CA GLN A 13 -2.06 11.44 -10.60
C GLN A 13 -0.62 11.89 -10.33
N GLY A 14 0.11 11.14 -9.49
CA GLY A 14 1.48 11.46 -9.08
C GLY A 14 1.60 12.47 -7.92
N GLU A 15 0.49 12.96 -7.36
CA GLU A 15 0.52 13.84 -6.19
C GLU A 15 0.68 13.05 -4.89
N THR A 16 1.58 13.49 -4.02
CA THR A 16 1.68 13.01 -2.64
C THR A 16 0.86 13.90 -1.71
N ILE A 17 -0.04 13.29 -0.95
CA ILE A 17 -0.93 14.00 -0.02
C ILE A 17 -0.68 13.50 1.38
N SER A 18 -0.41 14.41 2.30
CA SER A 18 -0.29 14.10 3.74
C SER A 18 -1.54 14.52 4.49
N LEU A 19 -2.14 13.57 5.20
CA LEU A 19 -3.25 13.83 6.11
C LEU A 19 -2.71 14.02 7.53
N ILE A 20 -2.81 15.23 8.05
CA ILE A 20 -2.33 15.58 9.39
C ILE A 20 -3.52 15.88 10.30
N GLY A 21 -3.49 15.35 11.53
CA GLY A 21 -4.53 15.61 12.53
C GLY A 21 -4.35 14.73 13.76
N HIS A 22 -5.02 15.09 14.85
CA HIS A 22 -4.99 14.33 16.11
C HIS A 22 -5.49 12.90 15.94
N SER A 23 -5.14 12.02 16.88
CA SER A 23 -5.72 10.68 16.95
C SER A 23 -7.25 10.79 17.05
N GLY A 24 -7.96 9.96 16.28
CA GLY A 24 -9.43 9.95 16.25
C GLY A 24 -10.10 11.04 15.39
N CYS A 25 -9.37 11.89 14.67
CA CYS A 25 -9.96 12.93 13.79
C CYS A 25 -10.51 12.39 12.45
N GLY A 26 -10.49 11.08 12.22
CA GLY A 26 -11.07 10.47 11.02
C GLY A 26 -10.11 10.15 9.88
N LYS A 27 -8.77 10.26 10.06
CA LYS A 27 -7.77 9.93 9.00
C LYS A 27 -7.94 8.51 8.47
N SER A 28 -7.96 7.52 9.35
CA SER A 28 -8.12 6.11 8.97
C SER A 28 -9.50 5.84 8.36
N THR A 29 -10.54 6.56 8.79
CA THR A 29 -11.87 6.49 8.17
C THR A 29 -11.83 6.99 6.74
N LEU A 30 -11.16 8.12 6.48
CA LEU A 30 -10.98 8.64 5.13
C LEU A 30 -10.17 7.69 4.25
N LEU A 31 -9.08 7.11 4.78
CA LEU A 31 -8.31 6.10 4.07
C LEU A 31 -9.15 4.88 3.72
N ASN A 32 -9.99 4.39 4.63
CA ASN A 32 -10.88 3.26 4.39
C ASN A 32 -11.96 3.57 3.34
N LEU A 33 -12.48 4.80 3.29
CA LEU A 33 -13.39 5.26 2.25
C LEU A 33 -12.70 5.26 0.88
N ILE A 34 -11.49 5.83 0.77
CA ILE A 34 -10.72 5.84 -0.48
C ILE A 34 -10.34 4.42 -0.91
N ALA A 35 -9.99 3.55 0.03
CA ALA A 35 -9.70 2.15 -0.24
C ALA A 35 -10.93 1.35 -0.71
N GLY A 36 -12.14 1.87 -0.49
CA GLY A 36 -13.39 1.17 -0.77
C GLY A 36 -13.74 0.10 0.26
N ILE A 37 -13.12 0.14 1.45
CA ILE A 37 -13.42 -0.79 2.56
C ILE A 37 -14.74 -0.40 3.24
N THR A 38 -14.99 0.90 3.32
CA THR A 38 -16.25 1.48 3.83
C THR A 38 -16.93 2.30 2.74
N THR A 39 -18.25 2.31 2.74
CA THR A 39 -19.04 3.14 1.82
C THR A 39 -19.36 4.49 2.48
N PRO A 40 -19.36 5.61 1.73
CA PRO A 40 -19.77 6.89 2.26
C PRO A 40 -21.27 6.89 2.59
N THR A 41 -21.66 7.63 3.62
CA THR A 41 -23.09 7.78 4.00
C THR A 41 -23.82 8.66 2.99
N GLU A 42 -23.15 9.67 2.44
CA GLU A 42 -23.67 10.58 1.42
C GLU A 42 -22.55 10.92 0.42
N GLY A 43 -22.91 11.23 -0.81
CA GLY A 43 -21.97 11.50 -1.88
C GLY A 43 -21.35 10.25 -2.48
N GLY A 44 -20.31 10.41 -3.31
CA GLY A 44 -19.58 9.33 -3.95
C GLY A 44 -18.08 9.64 -4.08
N LEU A 45 -17.29 8.61 -4.24
CA LEU A 45 -15.86 8.71 -4.49
C LEU A 45 -15.56 8.14 -5.87
N LEU A 46 -14.74 8.85 -6.62
CA LEU A 46 -14.30 8.43 -7.96
C LEU A 46 -12.80 8.18 -7.95
N CYS A 47 -12.38 7.08 -8.57
CA CYS A 47 -11.00 6.81 -8.91
C CYS A 47 -10.92 6.55 -10.41
N ASP A 48 -10.14 7.33 -11.15
CA ASP A 48 -10.00 7.22 -12.60
C ASP A 48 -11.38 7.29 -13.32
N ASN A 49 -12.21 8.27 -12.94
CA ASN A 49 -13.57 8.51 -13.42
C ASN A 49 -14.55 7.32 -13.23
N ARG A 50 -14.25 6.40 -12.33
CA ARG A 50 -15.13 5.29 -11.95
C ARG A 50 -15.46 5.38 -10.48
N GLU A 51 -16.72 5.12 -10.14
CA GLU A 51 -17.16 5.08 -8.75
C GLU A 51 -16.48 3.96 -7.97
N ILE A 52 -16.04 4.28 -6.76
CA ILE A 52 -15.45 3.31 -5.84
C ILE A 52 -16.59 2.53 -5.17
N ALA A 53 -16.94 1.39 -5.74
CA ALA A 53 -17.97 0.49 -5.22
C ALA A 53 -17.44 -0.52 -4.18
N GLY A 54 -16.12 -0.67 -4.06
CA GLY A 54 -15.47 -1.60 -3.13
C GLY A 54 -13.95 -1.60 -3.27
N PRO A 55 -13.24 -2.48 -2.55
CA PRO A 55 -11.79 -2.64 -2.68
C PRO A 55 -11.39 -3.05 -4.09
N GLY A 56 -10.29 -2.51 -4.59
CA GLY A 56 -9.78 -2.82 -5.92
C GLY A 56 -8.25 -2.77 -6.00
N PRO A 57 -7.63 -3.50 -6.95
CA PRO A 57 -6.17 -3.60 -7.06
C PRO A 57 -5.50 -2.27 -7.45
N GLU A 58 -6.27 -1.32 -8.00
CA GLU A 58 -5.81 0.02 -8.33
C GLU A 58 -5.57 0.90 -7.09
N ARG A 59 -6.02 0.47 -5.91
CA ARG A 59 -5.88 1.17 -4.63
C ARG A 59 -5.27 0.24 -3.60
N ALA A 60 -3.96 0.35 -3.40
CA ALA A 60 -3.27 -0.45 -2.40
C ALA A 60 -3.23 0.27 -1.04
N VAL A 61 -3.38 -0.50 0.03
CA VAL A 61 -3.35 0.01 1.41
C VAL A 61 -2.22 -0.66 2.17
N VAL A 62 -1.40 0.15 2.83
CA VAL A 62 -0.44 -0.29 3.84
C VAL A 62 -0.97 0.14 5.19
N PHE A 63 -1.48 -0.81 5.95
CA PHE A 63 -2.00 -0.58 7.29
C PHE A 63 -0.88 -0.45 8.32
N GLN A 64 -1.15 0.22 9.43
CA GLN A 64 -0.28 0.30 10.60
C GLN A 64 0.06 -1.10 11.13
N ASN A 65 -0.92 -2.00 11.19
CA ASN A 65 -0.69 -3.42 11.39
C ASN A 65 -0.30 -4.04 10.06
N HIS A 66 0.85 -4.68 10.01
CA HIS A 66 1.49 -5.20 8.77
C HIS A 66 0.60 -6.15 7.96
N SER A 67 -0.46 -6.72 8.54
CA SER A 67 -1.45 -7.60 7.91
C SER A 67 -0.82 -8.73 7.07
N LEU A 68 0.35 -9.22 7.50
CA LEU A 68 1.00 -10.36 6.87
C LEU A 68 0.37 -11.65 7.38
N LEU A 69 0.18 -12.61 6.48
CA LEU A 69 -0.29 -13.95 6.83
C LEU A 69 0.84 -14.71 7.51
N PRO A 70 0.69 -15.11 8.79
CA PRO A 70 1.79 -15.62 9.59
C PRO A 70 2.31 -17.00 9.15
N TRP A 71 1.51 -17.76 8.41
CA TRP A 71 1.88 -19.07 7.88
C TRP A 71 2.57 -19.02 6.53
N LEU A 72 2.61 -17.86 5.86
CA LEU A 72 3.28 -17.65 4.59
C LEU A 72 4.66 -17.03 4.78
N SER A 73 5.59 -17.33 3.87
CA SER A 73 6.89 -16.64 3.80
C SER A 73 6.72 -15.17 3.38
N CYS A 74 7.80 -14.37 3.48
CA CYS A 74 7.81 -13.01 2.94
C CYS A 74 7.50 -13.00 1.43
N PHE A 75 8.11 -13.93 0.70
CA PHE A 75 7.86 -14.12 -0.73
C PHE A 75 6.38 -14.43 -0.99
N ASP A 76 5.81 -15.41 -0.31
CA ASP A 76 4.43 -15.84 -0.53
C ASP A 76 3.39 -14.78 -0.15
N ASN A 77 3.68 -13.97 0.88
CA ASN A 77 2.84 -12.82 1.23
C ASN A 77 2.75 -11.78 0.10
N VAL A 78 3.84 -11.56 -0.64
CA VAL A 78 3.85 -10.67 -1.82
C VAL A 78 3.26 -11.39 -3.02
N ALA A 79 3.53 -12.69 -3.18
CA ALA A 79 3.04 -13.51 -4.28
C ALA A 79 1.51 -13.53 -4.35
N LEU A 80 0.81 -13.57 -3.21
CA LEU A 80 -0.66 -13.51 -3.18
C LEU A 80 -1.20 -12.28 -3.94
N ALA A 81 -0.62 -11.11 -3.70
CA ALA A 81 -1.06 -9.87 -4.34
C ALA A 81 -0.69 -9.84 -5.83
N VAL A 82 0.52 -10.27 -6.17
CA VAL A 82 1.01 -10.33 -7.55
C VAL A 82 0.22 -11.33 -8.37
N ASP A 83 -0.07 -12.50 -7.83
CA ASP A 83 -0.85 -13.52 -8.52
C ASP A 83 -2.31 -13.09 -8.74
N GLN A 84 -2.90 -12.38 -7.79
CA GLN A 84 -4.25 -11.83 -7.94
C GLN A 84 -4.36 -10.86 -9.12
N VAL A 85 -3.34 -10.03 -9.32
CA VAL A 85 -3.34 -8.96 -10.34
C VAL A 85 -2.82 -9.48 -11.69
N PHE A 86 -1.71 -10.23 -11.69
CA PHE A 86 -0.93 -10.50 -12.89
C PHE A 86 -0.97 -11.95 -13.38
N ARG A 87 -1.76 -12.83 -12.75
CA ARG A 87 -1.84 -14.26 -13.14
C ARG A 87 -2.17 -14.48 -14.62
N ARG A 88 -2.94 -13.56 -15.22
CA ARG A 88 -3.36 -13.66 -16.62
C ARG A 88 -2.44 -12.93 -17.61
N THR A 89 -1.58 -12.04 -17.12
CA THR A 89 -0.75 -11.15 -17.95
C THR A 89 0.73 -11.42 -17.85
N MET A 90 1.19 -12.11 -16.81
CA MET A 90 2.59 -12.47 -16.59
C MET A 90 2.74 -13.99 -16.44
N SER A 91 3.81 -14.54 -16.99
CA SER A 91 4.22 -15.93 -16.76
C SER A 91 4.62 -16.15 -15.29
N LYS A 92 4.74 -17.41 -14.89
CA LYS A 92 5.16 -17.75 -13.52
C LYS A 92 6.58 -17.25 -13.21
N SER A 93 7.50 -17.29 -14.19
CA SER A 93 8.88 -16.78 -14.05
C SER A 93 8.88 -15.27 -13.85
N GLU A 94 8.18 -14.52 -14.71
CA GLU A 94 8.09 -13.07 -14.63
C GLU A 94 7.49 -12.61 -13.30
N ARG A 95 6.44 -13.28 -12.80
CA ARG A 95 5.87 -12.95 -11.48
C ARG A 95 6.86 -13.20 -10.35
N ARG A 96 7.62 -14.31 -10.41
CA ARG A 96 8.66 -14.61 -9.42
C ARG A 96 9.74 -13.53 -9.41
N GLU A 97 10.27 -13.18 -10.56
CA GLU A 97 11.28 -12.12 -10.70
C GLU A 97 10.75 -10.77 -10.21
N TRP A 98 9.50 -10.46 -10.51
CA TRP A 98 8.83 -9.24 -10.04
C TRP A 98 8.67 -9.19 -8.52
N ILE A 99 8.32 -10.31 -7.88
CA ILE A 99 8.23 -10.42 -6.42
C ILE A 99 9.60 -10.22 -5.77
N GLU A 100 10.62 -10.94 -6.27
CA GLU A 100 12.00 -10.85 -5.78
C GLU A 100 12.55 -9.41 -5.93
N HIS A 101 12.29 -8.77 -7.07
CA HIS A 101 12.64 -7.39 -7.33
C HIS A 101 12.02 -6.42 -6.31
N ASN A 102 10.72 -6.51 -6.06
CA ASN A 102 10.05 -5.62 -5.09
C ASN A 102 10.52 -5.84 -3.65
N LEU A 103 10.79 -7.09 -3.26
CA LEU A 103 11.37 -7.39 -1.95
C LEU A 103 12.81 -6.87 -1.82
N ALA A 104 13.61 -6.96 -2.87
CA ALA A 104 14.97 -6.39 -2.90
C ALA A 104 14.95 -4.86 -2.74
N ARG A 105 14.03 -4.15 -3.40
CA ARG A 105 13.87 -2.68 -3.30
C ARG A 105 13.63 -2.20 -1.87
N VAL A 106 12.93 -2.97 -1.06
CA VAL A 106 12.72 -2.68 0.37
C VAL A 106 13.76 -3.37 1.27
N GLN A 107 14.88 -3.83 0.72
CA GLN A 107 15.98 -4.51 1.43
C GLN A 107 15.55 -5.81 2.14
N MET A 108 14.62 -6.54 1.55
CA MET A 108 14.13 -7.83 2.07
C MET A 108 14.57 -9.04 1.25
N GLY A 109 15.47 -8.87 0.26
CA GLY A 109 15.98 -9.95 -0.57
C GLY A 109 16.67 -11.08 0.19
N HIS A 110 17.26 -10.80 1.36
CA HIS A 110 17.90 -11.79 2.23
C HIS A 110 16.90 -12.62 3.07
N ALA A 111 15.63 -12.26 3.08
CA ALA A 111 14.61 -12.83 3.97
C ALA A 111 13.40 -13.41 3.21
N LEU A 112 13.53 -13.72 1.92
CA LEU A 112 12.44 -14.19 1.05
C LEU A 112 11.66 -15.37 1.65
N HIS A 113 12.36 -16.33 2.23
CA HIS A 113 11.79 -17.58 2.74
C HIS A 113 11.43 -17.54 4.23
N LYS A 114 11.75 -16.44 4.92
CA LYS A 114 11.40 -16.27 6.34
C LYS A 114 9.91 -15.98 6.50
N ARG A 115 9.33 -16.47 7.59
CA ARG A 115 7.95 -16.19 7.99
C ARG A 115 7.88 -14.92 8.85
N PRO A 116 6.71 -14.28 8.96
CA PRO A 116 6.54 -13.09 9.81
C PRO A 116 7.01 -13.27 11.26
N GLY A 117 6.88 -14.47 11.84
CA GLY A 117 7.39 -14.76 13.19
C GLY A 117 8.90 -14.72 13.33
N GLU A 118 9.66 -14.81 12.24
CA GLU A 118 11.13 -14.89 12.20
C GLU A 118 11.79 -13.54 11.86
N ILE A 119 11.00 -12.48 11.68
CA ILE A 119 11.48 -11.15 11.27
C ILE A 119 10.99 -10.06 12.22
N SER A 120 11.72 -8.96 12.28
CA SER A 120 11.37 -7.80 13.12
C SER A 120 10.11 -7.07 12.64
N GLY A 121 9.52 -6.24 13.49
CA GLY A 121 8.38 -5.39 13.15
C GLY A 121 8.65 -4.49 11.94
N GLY A 122 9.84 -3.86 11.90
CA GLY A 122 10.26 -3.05 10.76
C GLY A 122 10.42 -3.85 9.46
N MET A 123 10.91 -5.10 9.54
CA MET A 123 10.97 -6.00 8.38
C MET A 123 9.56 -6.40 7.90
N LYS A 124 8.63 -6.66 8.81
CA LYS A 124 7.22 -6.92 8.47
C LYS A 124 6.61 -5.75 7.71
N GLN A 125 6.89 -4.52 8.16
CA GLN A 125 6.43 -3.30 7.51
C GLN A 125 6.96 -3.18 6.08
N ARG A 126 8.26 -3.45 5.87
CA ARG A 126 8.87 -3.46 4.53
C ARG A 126 8.20 -4.47 3.61
N VAL A 127 7.93 -5.68 4.08
CA VAL A 127 7.20 -6.70 3.29
C VAL A 127 5.79 -6.23 2.94
N GLY A 128 5.08 -5.58 3.88
CA GLY A 128 3.77 -5.00 3.63
C GLY A 128 3.79 -3.92 2.54
N ILE A 129 4.81 -3.05 2.56
CA ILE A 129 5.03 -2.03 1.53
C ILE A 129 5.37 -2.68 0.18
N ALA A 130 6.28 -3.67 0.15
CA ALA A 130 6.60 -4.40 -1.08
C ALA A 130 5.35 -5.06 -1.69
N ARG A 131 4.49 -5.67 -0.86
CA ARG A 131 3.24 -6.28 -1.29
C ARG A 131 2.31 -5.26 -1.97
N ALA A 132 2.16 -4.08 -1.37
CA ALA A 132 1.32 -3.02 -1.91
C ALA A 132 1.86 -2.48 -3.24
N LEU A 133 3.16 -2.18 -3.31
CA LEU A 133 3.82 -1.64 -4.50
C LEU A 133 3.87 -2.66 -5.65
N ALA A 134 4.01 -3.94 -5.34
CA ALA A 134 4.07 -5.01 -6.34
C ALA A 134 2.78 -5.13 -7.18
N MET A 135 1.66 -4.63 -6.68
CA MET A 135 0.39 -4.58 -7.43
C MET A 135 0.36 -3.49 -8.52
N LYS A 136 1.33 -2.58 -8.56
CA LYS A 136 1.36 -1.38 -9.43
C LYS A 136 0.08 -0.53 -9.27
N PRO A 137 -0.26 -0.12 -8.06
CA PRO A 137 -1.50 0.59 -7.81
C PRO A 137 -1.47 2.00 -8.42
N LYS A 138 -2.64 2.55 -8.75
CA LYS A 138 -2.81 3.96 -9.13
C LYS A 138 -2.80 4.88 -7.90
N VAL A 139 -3.29 4.38 -6.78
CA VAL A 139 -3.34 5.08 -5.49
C VAL A 139 -2.73 4.19 -4.42
N LEU A 140 -1.75 4.73 -3.70
CA LEU A 140 -1.11 4.09 -2.56
C LEU A 140 -1.53 4.80 -1.27
N LEU A 141 -2.24 4.11 -0.41
CA LEU A 141 -2.72 4.61 0.88
C LEU A 141 -1.81 4.08 2.00
N LEU A 142 -1.28 4.99 2.79
CA LEU A 142 -0.33 4.68 3.86
C LEU A 142 -0.90 5.15 5.20
N ASP A 143 -1.24 4.22 6.10
CA ASP A 143 -1.70 4.52 7.46
C ASP A 143 -0.57 4.31 8.45
N GLU A 144 0.15 5.38 8.79
CA GLU A 144 1.33 5.39 9.67
C GLU A 144 2.40 4.32 9.33
N PRO A 145 2.79 4.17 8.05
CA PRO A 145 3.58 3.02 7.58
C PRO A 145 5.01 2.99 8.12
N PHE A 146 5.49 4.07 8.71
CA PHE A 146 6.88 4.23 9.16
C PHE A 146 7.01 4.36 10.68
N GLY A 147 5.90 4.25 11.44
CA GLY A 147 5.87 4.49 12.88
C GLY A 147 6.75 3.55 13.70
N ALA A 148 6.88 2.29 13.28
CA ALA A 148 7.65 1.26 13.97
C ALA A 148 9.13 1.18 13.55
N LEU A 149 9.61 2.11 12.71
CA LEU A 149 10.96 2.10 12.15
C LEU A 149 11.89 3.08 12.89
N ASP A 150 13.17 2.70 13.04
CA ASP A 150 14.23 3.63 13.41
C ASP A 150 14.42 4.74 12.36
N ALA A 151 15.06 5.83 12.74
CA ALA A 151 15.16 7.04 11.91
C ALA A 151 15.84 6.78 10.55
N LEU A 152 16.93 6.02 10.55
CA LEU A 152 17.70 5.74 9.33
C LEU A 152 16.90 4.84 8.36
N THR A 153 16.34 3.77 8.88
CA THR A 153 15.49 2.85 8.11
C THR A 153 14.25 3.56 7.57
N ARG A 154 13.65 4.46 8.35
CA ARG A 154 12.52 5.29 7.93
C ARG A 154 12.87 6.16 6.74
N ALA A 155 13.97 6.94 6.85
CA ALA A 155 14.42 7.82 5.77
C ALA A 155 14.65 7.03 4.48
N HIS A 156 15.40 5.94 4.55
CA HIS A 156 15.69 5.10 3.38
C HIS A 156 14.41 4.50 2.74
N LEU A 157 13.46 4.07 3.55
CA LEU A 157 12.22 3.49 3.04
C LEU A 157 11.29 4.56 2.44
N GLN A 158 11.28 5.76 3.02
CA GLN A 158 10.57 6.91 2.44
C GLN A 158 11.12 7.26 1.06
N ASP A 159 12.44 7.34 0.91
CA ASP A 159 13.08 7.59 -0.39
C ASP A 159 12.74 6.48 -1.40
N THR A 160 12.79 5.22 -0.96
CA THR A 160 12.41 4.08 -1.81
C THR A 160 10.97 4.18 -2.29
N VAL A 161 10.02 4.49 -1.40
CA VAL A 161 8.61 4.65 -1.75
C VAL A 161 8.41 5.81 -2.73
N MET A 162 9.08 6.94 -2.50
CA MET A 162 9.02 8.11 -3.39
C MET A 162 9.55 7.79 -4.79
N HIS A 163 10.67 7.09 -4.90
CA HIS A 163 11.20 6.65 -6.19
C HIS A 163 10.25 5.73 -6.93
N ILE A 164 9.69 4.73 -6.24
CA ILE A 164 8.73 3.81 -6.84
C ILE A 164 7.45 4.53 -7.28
N GLN A 165 6.98 5.48 -6.47
CA GLN A 165 5.82 6.30 -6.80
C GLN A 165 6.05 7.06 -8.13
N GLN A 166 7.21 7.68 -8.28
CA GLN A 166 7.57 8.39 -9.52
C GLN A 166 7.64 7.45 -10.73
N GLU A 167 8.29 6.28 -10.59
CA GLU A 167 8.37 5.29 -11.67
C GLU A 167 7.01 4.74 -12.10
N LEU A 168 6.11 4.49 -11.15
CA LEU A 168 4.78 3.93 -11.40
C LEU A 168 3.74 5.01 -11.70
N ASN A 169 4.09 6.30 -11.57
CA ASN A 169 3.14 7.42 -11.64
C ASN A 169 1.93 7.21 -10.70
N THR A 170 2.19 6.73 -9.48
CA THR A 170 1.19 6.43 -8.45
C THR A 170 0.93 7.66 -7.59
N THR A 171 -0.32 7.87 -7.18
CA THR A 171 -0.74 8.91 -6.24
C THR A 171 -0.82 8.37 -4.83
#